data_8d8349b7cff33f08cf205f8ea34e23a2
#
_entry.id   8d8349b7cff33f08cf205f8ea34e23a2
#
_cell.length_a   1.000
_cell.length_b   1.000
_cell.length_c   1.000
_cell.angle_alpha   90.00
_cell.angle_beta   90.00
_cell.angle_gamma   90.00
#
_symmetry.space_group_name_H-M   'P 1'
#
loop_
_entity.id
_entity.type
_entity.pdbx_description
1 polymer ?
#
loop_
_entity_poly.entity_id
_entity_poly.type
_entity_poly.pdbx_seq_one_letter_code
_entity_poly.pdbx_strand_id
1 'polypeptide(L)'
;MQALRVRLEVVTPLFLGGADPRGSPELRPASFRGALRFWWRAAVGGLIGDNPQRLQESESSIFGSPEKGSSVVIRVQELQSAKSVRQFYKQGRGTQSTSSGHDYLLWSMKGFGGESDRQGFYPSPSARFELILQARPGATNGERAWQEACAALWLFTQLGSLGSRARRAAGSLGVIAPAPQVSDLPAFQVPHSARELRDHLQTGVRQVRELLGRWYPNTASFVHPPSFNVLHPQVCRIWVLADESPWTTWIEAVEGLGARMRDFRNRTPPDHDGVLDWLTRNRAPDKVERAVFGLPLPFRYTHPRVWGVVEGASHDRRASPLWLRVVKLDSKSFVGIATLFKSEFLPDGERLQIEGKRGQVPAPSDYALLEDFITTQFRHTWEVQL
;
A
#
# COMPACT_ATOMS: atom_id res chain seq x y z
N MET A 1 19.80 -10.36 24.79
CA MET A 1 19.34 -9.22 23.96
C MET A 1 18.32 -9.75 22.98
N GLN A 2 17.08 -9.22 23.00
CA GLN A 2 16.01 -9.72 22.13
C GLN A 2 16.24 -9.27 20.69
N ALA A 3 16.23 -10.23 19.77
CA ALA A 3 16.37 -9.98 18.33
C ALA A 3 15.41 -10.89 17.56
N LEU A 4 14.63 -10.31 16.65
CA LEU A 4 13.79 -11.01 15.70
C LEU A 4 14.48 -10.99 14.33
N ARG A 5 14.60 -12.18 13.72
CA ARG A 5 15.11 -12.35 12.35
C ARG A 5 14.01 -12.89 11.47
N VAL A 6 13.68 -12.16 10.42
CA VAL A 6 12.65 -12.56 9.45
C VAL A 6 13.28 -12.64 8.07
N ARG A 7 13.24 -13.84 7.49
CA ARG A 7 13.66 -14.02 6.10
C ARG A 7 12.51 -13.70 5.17
N LEU A 8 12.78 -12.87 4.19
CA LEU A 8 11.79 -12.35 3.27
C LEU A 8 12.18 -12.63 1.83
N GLU A 9 11.20 -12.96 1.00
CA GLU A 9 11.33 -13.02 -0.45
C GLU A 9 10.50 -11.91 -1.12
N VAL A 10 10.97 -11.45 -2.26
CA VAL A 10 10.20 -10.53 -3.11
C VAL A 10 9.15 -11.32 -3.87
N VAL A 11 7.88 -11.00 -3.65
CA VAL A 11 6.72 -11.66 -4.30
C VAL A 11 6.32 -10.94 -5.59
N THR A 12 6.34 -9.62 -5.59
CA THR A 12 6.10 -8.78 -6.77
C THR A 12 7.22 -7.77 -6.93
N PRO A 13 7.47 -7.21 -8.14
CA PRO A 13 8.60 -6.33 -8.39
C PRO A 13 8.77 -5.24 -7.32
N LEU A 14 9.95 -5.16 -6.74
CA LEU A 14 10.26 -4.25 -5.64
C LEU A 14 11.14 -3.09 -6.12
N PHE A 15 10.55 -1.91 -6.25
CA PHE A 15 11.22 -0.68 -6.70
C PHE A 15 11.68 0.16 -5.51
N LEU A 16 12.93 -0.01 -5.10
CA LEU A 16 13.57 0.75 -4.02
C LEU A 16 14.66 1.64 -4.61
N GLY A 17 14.32 2.89 -4.91
CA GLY A 17 15.31 3.85 -5.40
C GLY A 17 16.33 4.21 -4.32
N GLY A 18 17.60 4.32 -4.73
CA GLY A 18 18.69 4.90 -3.96
C GLY A 18 18.76 6.42 -4.11
N ALA A 19 19.97 6.97 -4.15
CA ALA A 19 20.22 8.37 -4.47
C ALA A 19 19.77 8.70 -5.89
N ASP A 20 19.97 7.76 -6.83
CA ASP A 20 19.37 7.82 -8.16
C ASP A 20 18.08 6.98 -8.18
N PRO A 21 16.89 7.60 -8.32
CA PRO A 21 15.63 6.88 -8.36
C PRO A 21 15.47 5.93 -9.57
N ARG A 22 16.30 6.11 -10.62
CA ARG A 22 16.29 5.27 -11.84
C ARG A 22 17.48 4.32 -11.91
N GLY A 23 18.43 4.47 -11.02
CA GLY A 23 19.58 3.58 -10.86
C GLY A 23 19.22 2.23 -10.27
N SER A 24 20.25 1.47 -9.90
CA SER A 24 20.07 0.16 -9.25
C SER A 24 19.30 0.29 -7.93
N PRO A 25 18.35 -0.60 -7.66
CA PRO A 25 17.61 -0.57 -6.41
C PRO A 25 18.49 -0.91 -5.22
N GLU A 26 18.23 -0.28 -4.08
CA GLU A 26 19.01 -0.44 -2.86
C GLU A 26 18.14 -0.94 -1.70
N LEU A 27 18.58 -1.99 -1.02
CA LEU A 27 17.99 -2.45 0.25
C LEU A 27 18.49 -1.58 1.41
N ARG A 28 17.69 -0.64 1.86
CA ARG A 28 18.04 0.29 2.93
C ARG A 28 17.17 0.11 4.17
N PRO A 29 17.79 0.00 5.38
CA PRO A 29 17.02 -0.09 6.64
C PRO A 29 16.02 1.06 6.83
N ALA A 30 16.33 2.26 6.32
CA ALA A 30 15.45 3.43 6.40
C ALA A 30 14.10 3.21 5.68
N SER A 31 14.09 2.49 4.56
CA SER A 31 12.85 2.16 3.82
C SER A 31 11.93 1.26 4.66
N PHE A 32 12.51 0.27 5.32
CA PHE A 32 11.76 -0.60 6.24
C PHE A 32 11.27 0.16 7.46
N ARG A 33 12.10 1.03 8.04
CA ARG A 33 11.69 1.88 9.17
C ARG A 33 10.47 2.72 8.81
N GLY A 34 10.45 3.33 7.64
CA GLY A 34 9.30 4.09 7.15
C GLY A 34 8.02 3.26 7.04
N ALA A 35 8.13 2.02 6.54
CA ALA A 35 7.01 1.10 6.46
C ALA A 35 6.52 0.66 7.86
N LEU A 36 7.44 0.34 8.78
CA LEU A 36 7.08 -0.02 10.16
C LEU A 36 6.39 1.13 10.90
N ARG A 37 6.89 2.36 10.74
CA ARG A 37 6.26 3.56 11.30
C ARG A 37 4.82 3.72 10.80
N PHE A 38 4.58 3.52 9.52
CA PHE A 38 3.22 3.60 8.96
C PHE A 38 2.28 2.57 9.61
N TRP A 39 2.67 1.29 9.66
CA TRP A 39 1.82 0.23 10.21
C TRP A 39 1.63 0.35 11.71
N TRP A 40 2.66 0.81 12.43
CA TRP A 40 2.55 1.13 13.84
C TRP A 40 1.54 2.26 14.09
N ARG A 41 1.64 3.38 13.33
CA ARG A 41 0.67 4.49 13.44
C ARG A 41 -0.75 4.05 13.11
N ALA A 42 -0.92 3.24 12.08
CA ALA A 42 -2.24 2.73 11.72
C ALA A 42 -2.86 1.89 12.86
N ALA A 43 -2.07 1.03 13.50
CA ALA A 43 -2.53 0.18 14.59
C ALA A 43 -2.78 0.96 15.87
N VAL A 44 -1.83 1.80 16.32
CA VAL A 44 -1.98 2.59 17.56
C VAL A 44 -3.04 3.67 17.40
N GLY A 45 -3.15 4.30 16.22
CA GLY A 45 -4.25 5.22 15.91
C GLY A 45 -5.62 4.56 16.05
N GLY A 46 -5.72 3.25 15.75
CA GLY A 46 -6.91 2.44 15.98
C GLY A 46 -7.27 2.22 17.46
N LEU A 47 -6.36 2.52 18.37
CA LEU A 47 -6.58 2.44 19.82
C LEU A 47 -6.85 3.80 20.46
N ILE A 48 -6.08 4.83 20.09
CA ILE A 48 -6.11 6.14 20.74
C ILE A 48 -6.91 7.20 19.97
N GLY A 49 -7.38 6.89 18.77
CA GLY A 49 -8.16 7.81 17.94
C GLY A 49 -7.30 8.78 17.13
N ASP A 50 -7.94 9.79 16.52
CA ASP A 50 -7.30 10.80 15.67
C ASP A 50 -6.57 11.84 16.54
N ASN A 51 -5.39 11.48 17.01
CA ASN A 51 -4.50 12.34 17.80
C ASN A 51 -3.06 12.29 17.24
N PRO A 52 -2.77 13.05 16.18
CA PRO A 52 -1.46 13.05 15.52
C PRO A 52 -0.30 13.41 16.44
N GLN A 53 -0.49 14.35 17.38
CA GLN A 53 0.56 14.76 18.32
C GLN A 53 0.98 13.60 19.24
N ARG A 54 0.00 12.95 19.89
CA ARG A 54 0.27 11.80 20.76
C ARG A 54 0.90 10.64 20.00
N LEU A 55 0.46 10.40 18.74
CA LEU A 55 1.08 9.41 17.88
C LEU A 55 2.54 9.74 17.56
N GLN A 56 2.85 11.00 17.23
CA GLN A 56 4.20 11.44 16.93
C GLN A 56 5.14 11.26 18.12
N GLU A 57 4.71 11.64 19.31
CA GLU A 57 5.48 11.49 20.55
C GLU A 57 5.79 10.01 20.83
N SER A 58 4.75 9.16 20.77
CA SER A 58 4.89 7.72 21.00
C SER A 58 5.75 7.04 19.94
N GLU A 59 5.55 7.35 18.66
CA GLU A 59 6.34 6.85 17.55
C GLU A 59 7.81 7.22 17.69
N SER A 60 8.10 8.47 18.06
CA SER A 60 9.46 8.97 18.26
C SER A 60 10.18 8.24 19.38
N SER A 61 9.47 7.77 20.40
CA SER A 61 10.04 6.97 21.48
C SER A 61 10.53 5.59 21.03
N ILE A 62 9.97 5.07 19.93
CA ILE A 62 10.29 3.73 19.38
C ILE A 62 11.29 3.84 18.22
N PHE A 63 10.92 4.61 17.19
CA PHE A 63 11.65 4.67 15.91
C PHE A 63 12.61 5.86 15.81
N GLY A 64 12.61 6.74 16.81
CA GLY A 64 13.44 7.95 16.86
C GLY A 64 12.84 9.15 16.14
N SER A 65 13.40 10.30 16.42
CA SER A 65 13.17 11.60 15.76
C SER A 65 14.50 12.27 15.47
N PRO A 66 14.54 13.46 14.86
CA PRO A 66 15.78 14.22 14.70
C PRO A 66 16.50 14.47 16.03
N GLU A 67 15.74 14.65 17.11
CA GLU A 67 16.24 14.98 18.46
C GLU A 67 16.51 13.72 19.31
N LYS A 68 15.91 12.59 18.98
CA LYS A 68 15.94 11.39 19.81
C LYS A 68 16.28 10.14 19.00
N GLY A 69 17.31 9.41 19.45
CA GLY A 69 17.68 8.13 18.88
C GLY A 69 16.57 7.08 18.98
N SER A 70 16.49 6.18 18.00
CA SER A 70 15.54 5.06 18.00
C SER A 70 15.83 4.07 19.12
N SER A 71 14.80 3.54 19.79
CA SER A 71 14.91 2.44 20.78
C SER A 71 15.04 1.06 20.14
N VAL A 72 14.85 0.95 18.82
CA VAL A 72 15.04 -0.27 18.04
C VAL A 72 16.08 -0.10 16.95
N VAL A 73 16.80 -1.16 16.65
CA VAL A 73 17.77 -1.25 15.56
C VAL A 73 17.17 -2.10 14.47
N ILE A 74 17.18 -1.58 13.25
CA ILE A 74 16.72 -2.29 12.05
C ILE A 74 17.94 -2.51 11.16
N ARG A 75 18.20 -3.77 10.79
CA ARG A 75 19.24 -4.14 9.84
C ARG A 75 18.62 -4.96 8.71
N VAL A 76 19.17 -4.85 7.53
CA VAL A 76 18.81 -5.67 6.37
C VAL A 76 20.06 -6.30 5.83
N GLN A 77 20.00 -7.59 5.63
CA GLN A 77 21.10 -8.36 5.07
C GLN A 77 20.60 -9.12 3.84
N GLU A 78 21.28 -8.97 2.74
CA GLU A 78 21.01 -9.74 1.54
C GLU A 78 21.42 -11.20 1.76
N LEU A 79 20.52 -12.15 1.53
CA LEU A 79 20.79 -13.60 1.66
C LEU A 79 21.24 -14.21 0.35
N GLN A 80 20.78 -13.65 -0.76
CA GLN A 80 21.13 -14.09 -2.09
C GLN A 80 21.37 -12.88 -2.95
N SER A 81 22.52 -12.82 -3.62
CA SER A 81 22.90 -11.69 -4.46
C SER A 81 21.77 -11.35 -5.44
N ALA A 82 21.23 -10.15 -5.30
CA ALA A 82 20.15 -9.65 -6.15
C ALA A 82 20.67 -9.27 -7.55
N LYS A 83 21.41 -10.18 -8.23
CA LYS A 83 21.77 -10.05 -9.65
C LYS A 83 20.54 -9.99 -10.58
N SER A 84 19.35 -9.98 -10.01
CA SER A 84 18.09 -9.97 -10.73
C SER A 84 17.41 -8.60 -10.70
N VAL A 85 18.20 -7.57 -10.81
CA VAL A 85 17.67 -6.27 -11.19
C VAL A 85 17.30 -6.33 -12.67
N ARG A 86 16.03 -6.13 -12.99
CA ARG A 86 15.54 -6.17 -14.38
C ARG A 86 14.72 -4.94 -14.68
N GLN A 87 14.79 -4.52 -15.94
CA GLN A 87 13.77 -3.66 -16.52
C GLN A 87 12.53 -4.52 -16.78
N PHE A 88 11.38 -4.13 -16.22
CA PHE A 88 10.14 -4.91 -16.31
C PHE A 88 9.38 -4.65 -17.60
N TYR A 89 9.76 -3.60 -18.34
CA TYR A 89 9.14 -3.23 -19.59
C TYR A 89 10.10 -3.53 -20.72
N LYS A 90 9.75 -4.45 -21.62
CA LYS A 90 10.46 -4.58 -22.88
C LYS A 90 10.17 -3.35 -23.73
N GLN A 91 11.18 -2.76 -24.32
CA GLN A 91 10.99 -1.80 -25.40
C GLN A 91 10.36 -2.54 -26.59
N GLY A 92 9.05 -2.63 -26.62
CA GLY A 92 8.30 -3.14 -27.75
C GLY A 92 8.16 -2.04 -28.82
N ARG A 93 8.89 -2.14 -29.91
CA ARG A 93 8.47 -1.56 -31.18
C ARG A 93 7.22 -2.33 -31.61
N GLY A 94 6.03 -1.76 -31.43
CA GLY A 94 4.80 -2.40 -31.89
C GLY A 94 3.57 -1.59 -31.50
N THR A 95 2.91 -1.09 -32.49
CA THR A 95 1.58 -0.48 -32.48
C THR A 95 0.55 -1.41 -31.84
N GLN A 96 -0.39 -0.81 -31.07
CA GLN A 96 -1.54 -1.41 -30.38
C GLN A 96 -1.19 -2.24 -29.15
N SER A 97 -0.82 -1.55 -28.11
CA SER A 97 -0.92 -2.09 -26.78
C SER A 97 -2.23 -1.62 -26.13
N THR A 98 -3.24 -2.46 -26.12
CA THR A 98 -4.19 -2.45 -25.02
C THR A 98 -3.34 -2.56 -23.76
N SER A 99 -3.27 -1.52 -22.94
CA SER A 99 -2.41 -1.54 -21.75
C SER A 99 -2.80 -2.73 -20.91
N SER A 100 -1.85 -3.64 -20.64
CA SER A 100 -2.09 -4.77 -19.76
C SER A 100 -2.44 -4.27 -18.36
N GLY A 101 -3.07 -5.10 -17.54
CA GLY A 101 -3.35 -4.75 -16.16
C GLY A 101 -2.07 -4.49 -15.37
N HIS A 102 -1.01 -5.26 -15.65
CA HIS A 102 0.33 -5.04 -15.13
C HIS A 102 0.84 -3.64 -15.47
N ASP A 103 0.76 -3.24 -16.73
CA ASP A 103 1.15 -1.91 -17.18
C ASP A 103 0.32 -0.81 -16.53
N TYR A 104 -0.97 -1.06 -16.34
CA TYR A 104 -1.87 -0.11 -15.69
C TYR A 104 -1.48 0.20 -14.23
N LEU A 105 -1.13 -0.82 -13.45
CA LEU A 105 -0.71 -0.61 -12.07
C LEU A 105 0.69 0.00 -11.97
N LEU A 106 1.61 -0.38 -12.84
CA LEU A 106 3.04 -0.07 -12.74
C LEU A 106 3.52 0.96 -13.77
N TRP A 107 2.63 1.57 -14.57
CA TRP A 107 2.99 2.43 -15.71
C TRP A 107 4.00 3.55 -15.35
N SER A 108 3.91 4.14 -14.14
CA SER A 108 4.83 5.19 -13.70
C SER A 108 6.27 4.69 -13.42
N MET A 109 6.50 3.39 -13.54
CA MET A 109 7.84 2.80 -13.49
C MET A 109 8.50 2.79 -14.88
N LYS A 110 7.73 3.04 -15.95
CA LYS A 110 8.25 3.25 -17.31
C LYS A 110 8.97 4.58 -17.40
N GLY A 111 10.02 4.61 -18.22
CA GLY A 111 10.67 5.84 -18.64
C GLY A 111 9.87 6.54 -19.74
N PHE A 112 9.93 7.87 -19.76
CA PHE A 112 9.30 8.72 -20.76
C PHE A 112 10.29 9.76 -21.23
N GLY A 113 10.16 10.18 -22.49
CA GLY A 113 10.98 11.27 -23.03
C GLY A 113 12.47 11.00 -23.08
N GLY A 114 12.88 9.74 -23.27
CA GLY A 114 14.29 9.33 -23.30
C GLY A 114 14.85 8.84 -21.96
N GLU A 115 14.06 8.92 -20.88
CA GLU A 115 14.45 8.36 -19.60
C GLU A 115 14.37 6.82 -19.59
N SER A 116 15.27 6.16 -18.86
CA SER A 116 15.22 4.71 -18.65
C SER A 116 14.08 4.30 -17.73
N ASP A 117 13.57 3.06 -17.90
CA ASP A 117 12.65 2.45 -16.95
C ASP A 117 13.30 2.33 -15.57
N ARG A 118 12.49 2.43 -14.52
CA ARG A 118 12.98 2.16 -13.16
C ARG A 118 13.32 0.69 -13.00
N GLN A 119 14.46 0.44 -12.41
CA GLN A 119 14.92 -0.90 -12.06
C GLN A 119 14.31 -1.34 -10.73
N GLY A 120 14.05 -2.64 -10.59
CA GLY A 120 13.53 -3.22 -9.37
C GLY A 120 14.11 -4.61 -9.11
N PHE A 121 14.09 -5.03 -7.85
CA PHE A 121 14.38 -6.41 -7.50
C PHE A 121 13.32 -7.33 -8.11
N TYR A 122 13.79 -8.39 -8.77
CA TYR A 122 12.90 -9.35 -9.39
C TYR A 122 12.31 -10.31 -8.35
N PRO A 123 11.05 -10.75 -8.51
CA PRO A 123 10.44 -11.72 -7.61
C PRO A 123 11.22 -13.01 -7.45
N SER A 124 11.02 -13.68 -6.30
CA SER A 124 11.61 -14.98 -5.96
C SER A 124 11.59 -16.00 -7.14
N PRO A 125 12.62 -16.86 -7.27
CA PRO A 125 13.61 -17.19 -6.23
C PRO A 125 14.82 -16.24 -6.13
N SER A 126 14.88 -15.20 -6.91
CA SER A 126 16.09 -14.41 -7.13
C SER A 126 16.40 -13.37 -6.05
N ALA A 127 15.40 -12.77 -5.40
CA ALA A 127 15.62 -11.73 -4.40
C ALA A 127 15.12 -12.17 -3.02
N ARG A 128 16.06 -12.42 -2.11
CA ARG A 128 15.82 -12.80 -0.72
C ARG A 128 16.72 -12.02 0.20
N PHE A 129 16.21 -11.64 1.37
CA PHE A 129 16.95 -10.92 2.39
C PHE A 129 16.46 -11.26 3.79
N GLU A 130 17.25 -10.95 4.79
CA GLU A 130 16.91 -11.07 6.19
C GLU A 130 16.72 -9.67 6.78
N LEU A 131 15.57 -9.44 7.40
CA LEU A 131 15.31 -8.26 8.21
C LEU A 131 15.56 -8.64 9.67
N ILE A 132 16.42 -7.87 10.34
CA ILE A 132 16.76 -8.06 11.76
C ILE A 132 16.23 -6.85 12.51
N LEU A 133 15.37 -7.12 13.48
CA LEU A 133 14.79 -6.14 14.39
C LEU A 133 15.28 -6.45 15.81
N GLN A 134 15.91 -5.48 16.46
CA GLN A 134 16.58 -5.66 17.74
C GLN A 134 16.30 -4.49 18.66
N ALA A 135 16.10 -4.75 19.96
CA ALA A 135 16.10 -3.70 20.97
C ALA A 135 17.48 -3.01 21.00
N ARG A 136 17.51 -1.68 21.07
CA ARG A 136 18.76 -0.96 21.22
C ARG A 136 19.33 -1.18 22.63
N PRO A 137 20.59 -1.55 22.76
CA PRO A 137 21.25 -1.64 24.06
C PRO A 137 21.15 -0.31 24.83
N GLY A 138 20.80 -0.38 26.10
CA GLY A 138 20.70 0.79 26.98
C GLY A 138 19.44 1.65 26.78
N ALA A 139 18.53 1.30 25.87
CA ALA A 139 17.24 2.00 25.77
C ALA A 139 16.35 1.63 26.98
N THR A 140 15.85 2.64 27.69
CA THR A 140 15.02 2.46 28.89
C THR A 140 13.69 1.76 28.63
N ASN A 141 13.13 1.90 27.41
CA ASN A 141 11.91 1.25 26.96
C ASN A 141 12.19 0.15 25.93
N GLY A 142 13.41 -0.39 25.89
CA GLY A 142 13.88 -1.24 24.80
C GLY A 142 13.02 -2.47 24.52
N GLU A 143 12.55 -3.16 25.58
CA GLU A 143 11.69 -4.35 25.42
C GLU A 143 10.32 -4.01 24.83
N ARG A 144 9.63 -3.03 25.42
CA ARG A 144 8.35 -2.54 24.91
C ARG A 144 8.47 -2.06 23.47
N ALA A 145 9.46 -1.20 23.20
CA ALA A 145 9.67 -0.67 21.85
C ALA A 145 9.95 -1.78 20.83
N TRP A 146 10.66 -2.83 21.25
CA TRP A 146 10.90 -4.00 20.41
C TRP A 146 9.62 -4.78 20.12
N GLN A 147 8.77 -5.03 21.13
CA GLN A 147 7.48 -5.72 20.95
C GLN A 147 6.54 -4.91 20.04
N GLU A 148 6.44 -3.60 20.24
CA GLU A 148 5.65 -2.72 19.37
C GLU A 148 6.17 -2.71 17.91
N ALA A 149 7.48 -2.69 17.73
CA ALA A 149 8.09 -2.77 16.41
C ALA A 149 7.91 -4.15 15.75
N CYS A 150 7.90 -5.24 16.53
CA CYS A 150 7.55 -6.59 16.04
C CYS A 150 6.08 -6.68 15.61
N ALA A 151 5.17 -6.05 16.34
CA ALA A 151 3.75 -5.95 15.95
C ALA A 151 3.59 -5.19 14.62
N ALA A 152 4.28 -4.06 14.47
CA ALA A 152 4.32 -3.31 13.21
C ALA A 152 4.93 -4.12 12.06
N LEU A 153 5.96 -4.93 12.34
CA LEU A 153 6.58 -5.81 11.36
C LEU A 153 5.62 -6.91 10.92
N TRP A 154 4.85 -7.50 11.84
CA TRP A 154 3.83 -8.47 11.47
C TRP A 154 2.79 -7.84 10.54
N LEU A 155 2.21 -6.69 10.89
CA LEU A 155 1.25 -5.97 10.04
C LEU A 155 1.86 -5.64 8.67
N PHE A 156 3.09 -5.17 8.64
CA PHE A 156 3.78 -4.86 7.41
C PHE A 156 3.98 -6.10 6.52
N THR A 157 4.39 -7.23 7.09
CA THR A 157 4.62 -8.46 6.33
C THR A 157 3.31 -9.11 5.86
N GLN A 158 2.21 -8.89 6.55
CA GLN A 158 0.90 -9.47 6.20
C GLN A 158 0.08 -8.54 5.29
N LEU A 159 0.05 -7.24 5.55
CA LEU A 159 -0.82 -6.28 4.87
C LEU A 159 -0.06 -5.26 4.01
N GLY A 160 1.22 -5.03 4.28
CA GLY A 160 2.02 -4.00 3.64
C GLY A 160 2.79 -4.44 2.41
N SER A 161 3.33 -3.47 1.72
CA SER A 161 4.28 -3.61 0.62
C SER A 161 5.35 -2.51 0.74
N LEU A 162 6.48 -2.67 0.05
CA LEU A 162 7.63 -1.77 0.16
C LEU A 162 7.93 -1.07 -1.17
N GLY A 163 8.44 0.14 -1.09
CA GLY A 163 8.96 0.87 -2.26
C GLY A 163 7.90 1.61 -3.08
N SER A 164 8.30 1.99 -4.29
CA SER A 164 7.41 2.70 -5.21
C SER A 164 6.26 1.80 -5.66
N ARG A 165 5.07 2.37 -5.81
CA ARG A 165 3.84 1.64 -6.19
C ARG A 165 3.40 0.57 -5.18
N ALA A 166 3.84 0.65 -3.91
CA ALA A 166 3.45 -0.26 -2.84
C ALA A 166 1.93 -0.39 -2.63
N ARG A 167 1.16 0.65 -2.97
CA ARG A 167 -0.32 0.61 -2.93
C ARG A 167 -0.95 0.03 -4.23
N ARG A 168 -0.13 -0.41 -5.18
CA ARG A 168 -0.53 -0.91 -6.50
C ARG A 168 0.09 -2.28 -6.80
N ALA A 169 0.09 -3.13 -5.81
CA ALA A 169 0.59 -4.50 -5.86
C ALA A 169 2.10 -4.67 -6.17
N ALA A 170 2.90 -3.58 -6.23
CA ALA A 170 4.36 -3.69 -6.28
C ALA A 170 4.95 -3.86 -4.89
N GLY A 171 6.13 -4.48 -4.79
CA GLY A 171 6.89 -4.61 -3.57
C GLY A 171 6.26 -5.46 -2.48
N SER A 172 5.38 -6.38 -2.84
CA SER A 172 4.85 -7.39 -1.92
C SER A 172 5.97 -8.32 -1.48
N LEU A 173 6.02 -8.60 -0.17
CA LEU A 173 7.04 -9.44 0.44
C LEU A 173 6.39 -10.65 1.09
N GLY A 174 6.99 -11.83 0.94
CA GLY A 174 6.58 -13.07 1.59
C GLY A 174 7.58 -13.48 2.68
N VAL A 175 7.09 -14.03 3.80
CA VAL A 175 7.94 -14.61 4.83
C VAL A 175 8.36 -16.02 4.40
N ILE A 176 9.65 -16.30 4.48
CA ILE A 176 10.22 -17.62 4.13
C ILE A 176 10.30 -18.48 5.38
N ALA A 177 9.88 -19.74 5.27
CA ALA A 177 10.01 -20.72 6.36
C ALA A 177 11.50 -21.03 6.68
N PRO A 178 11.82 -21.36 7.95
CA PRO A 178 10.94 -21.32 9.09
C PRO A 178 10.58 -19.89 9.51
N ALA A 179 9.28 -19.65 9.74
CA ALA A 179 8.81 -18.36 10.21
C ALA A 179 9.19 -18.17 11.68
N PRO A 180 9.65 -16.98 12.10
CA PRO A 180 9.97 -16.72 13.49
C PRO A 180 8.69 -16.70 14.33
N GLN A 181 8.85 -17.05 15.61
CA GLN A 181 7.81 -16.93 16.63
C GLN A 181 8.22 -15.85 17.64
N VAL A 182 7.27 -15.03 18.02
CA VAL A 182 7.43 -14.01 19.06
C VAL A 182 6.25 -14.18 20.03
N SER A 183 6.55 -14.23 21.32
CA SER A 183 5.50 -14.33 22.34
C SER A 183 4.47 -13.21 22.19
N ASP A 184 3.21 -13.55 22.38
CA ASP A 184 2.07 -12.60 22.29
C ASP A 184 1.81 -11.99 20.90
N LEU A 185 2.53 -12.42 19.87
CA LEU A 185 2.27 -12.04 18.49
C LEU A 185 1.76 -13.22 17.66
N PRO A 186 0.96 -12.95 16.62
CA PRO A 186 0.54 -13.99 15.70
C PRO A 186 1.74 -14.54 14.92
N ALA A 187 1.62 -15.77 14.43
CA ALA A 187 2.64 -16.37 13.60
C ALA A 187 2.89 -15.55 12.33
N PHE A 188 4.16 -15.42 11.93
CA PHE A 188 4.55 -14.69 10.72
C PHE A 188 4.32 -15.48 9.42
N GLN A 189 4.00 -16.76 9.51
CA GLN A 189 3.74 -17.61 8.34
C GLN A 189 2.50 -17.17 7.56
N VAL A 190 2.49 -17.50 6.27
CA VAL A 190 1.33 -17.34 5.40
C VAL A 190 0.64 -18.69 5.26
N PRO A 191 -0.69 -18.78 5.45
CA PRO A 191 -1.46 -20.00 5.24
C PRO A 191 -1.52 -20.43 3.76
N HIS A 192 -1.97 -21.65 3.51
CA HIS A 192 -1.97 -22.26 2.19
C HIS A 192 -3.23 -22.00 1.35
N SER A 193 -4.28 -21.43 1.94
CA SER A 193 -5.53 -21.10 1.23
C SER A 193 -6.00 -19.68 1.51
N ALA A 194 -6.80 -19.12 0.59
CA ALA A 194 -7.37 -17.78 0.75
C ALA A 194 -8.26 -17.65 1.98
N ARG A 195 -9.04 -18.70 2.30
CA ARG A 195 -9.91 -18.71 3.49
C ARG A 195 -9.09 -18.73 4.78
N GLU A 196 -8.09 -19.60 4.85
CA GLU A 196 -7.18 -19.64 6.00
C GLU A 196 -6.39 -18.32 6.14
N LEU A 197 -6.02 -17.69 5.03
CA LEU A 197 -5.38 -16.38 5.05
C LEU A 197 -6.32 -15.31 5.66
N ARG A 198 -7.59 -15.31 5.29
CA ARG A 198 -8.59 -14.41 5.89
C ARG A 198 -8.67 -14.64 7.42
N ASP A 199 -8.78 -15.89 7.86
CA ASP A 199 -8.90 -16.24 9.29
C ASP A 199 -7.61 -15.90 10.05
N HIS A 200 -6.45 -16.13 9.44
CA HIS A 200 -5.15 -15.75 9.97
C HIS A 200 -5.01 -14.23 10.14
N LEU A 201 -5.41 -13.45 9.14
CA LEU A 201 -5.39 -11.98 9.21
C LEU A 201 -6.33 -11.47 10.29
N GLN A 202 -7.56 -11.99 10.37
CA GLN A 202 -8.56 -11.60 11.37
C GLN A 202 -8.07 -11.87 12.80
N THR A 203 -7.56 -13.08 13.03
CA THR A 203 -7.00 -13.45 14.34
C THR A 203 -5.76 -12.63 14.66
N GLY A 204 -4.87 -12.47 13.69
CA GLY A 204 -3.60 -11.77 13.88
C GLY A 204 -3.76 -10.27 14.15
N VAL A 205 -4.66 -9.58 13.43
CA VAL A 205 -4.93 -8.16 13.72
C VAL A 205 -5.49 -7.98 15.12
N ARG A 206 -6.39 -8.88 15.55
CA ARG A 206 -6.92 -8.87 16.93
C ARG A 206 -5.82 -9.05 17.97
N GLN A 207 -4.93 -10.05 17.79
CA GLN A 207 -3.80 -10.29 18.71
C GLN A 207 -2.84 -9.09 18.76
N VAL A 208 -2.53 -8.47 17.61
CA VAL A 208 -1.73 -7.23 17.57
C VAL A 208 -2.41 -6.11 18.36
N ARG A 209 -3.73 -5.95 18.18
CA ARG A 209 -4.51 -4.93 18.92
C ARG A 209 -4.50 -5.20 20.42
N GLU A 210 -4.65 -6.44 20.85
CA GLU A 210 -4.59 -6.86 22.26
C GLU A 210 -3.20 -6.59 22.86
N LEU A 211 -2.13 -6.91 22.13
CA LEU A 211 -0.77 -6.62 22.56
C LEU A 211 -0.53 -5.12 22.76
N LEU A 212 -0.88 -4.32 21.77
CA LEU A 212 -0.70 -2.86 21.81
C LEU A 212 -1.61 -2.22 22.88
N GLY A 213 -2.79 -2.79 23.13
CA GLY A 213 -3.72 -2.37 24.18
C GLY A 213 -3.17 -2.43 25.60
N ARG A 214 -2.05 -3.13 25.84
CA ARG A 214 -1.34 -3.11 27.12
C ARG A 214 -0.76 -1.73 27.46
N TRP A 215 -0.46 -0.92 26.44
CA TRP A 215 0.17 0.38 26.61
C TRP A 215 -0.69 1.56 26.12
N TYR A 216 -1.66 1.26 25.26
CA TYR A 216 -2.54 2.26 24.66
C TYR A 216 -3.99 1.95 24.98
N PRO A 217 -4.72 2.87 25.66
CA PRO A 217 -6.13 2.62 25.96
C PRO A 217 -6.94 2.50 24.67
N ASN A 218 -7.82 1.51 24.62
CA ASN A 218 -8.72 1.30 23.48
C ASN A 218 -9.95 2.22 23.60
N THR A 219 -9.76 3.51 23.33
CA THR A 219 -10.78 4.56 23.46
C THR A 219 -11.17 5.18 22.13
N ALA A 220 -10.61 4.69 21.01
CA ALA A 220 -10.88 5.24 19.70
C ALA A 220 -12.33 5.06 19.29
N SER A 221 -12.93 6.12 18.77
CA SER A 221 -14.21 6.14 18.10
C SER A 221 -14.14 7.16 16.97
N PHE A 222 -14.63 6.77 15.78
CA PHE A 222 -14.54 7.58 14.56
C PHE A 222 -15.94 7.89 14.05
N VAL A 223 -16.47 9.05 14.42
CA VAL A 223 -17.72 9.61 13.86
C VAL A 223 -17.46 10.18 12.47
N HIS A 224 -16.25 10.71 12.24
CA HIS A 224 -15.77 11.25 10.98
C HIS A 224 -14.51 10.52 10.51
N PRO A 225 -14.19 10.57 9.20
CA PRO A 225 -12.92 10.05 8.69
C PRO A 225 -11.73 10.68 9.42
N PRO A 226 -10.76 9.89 9.93
CA PRO A 226 -9.59 10.43 10.60
C PRO A 226 -8.64 11.13 9.60
N SER A 227 -7.80 12.02 10.10
CA SER A 227 -6.82 12.77 9.30
C SER A 227 -5.72 11.89 8.69
N PHE A 228 -5.53 10.67 9.18
CA PHE A 228 -4.54 9.71 8.69
C PHE A 228 -5.12 8.29 8.62
N ASN A 229 -4.39 7.38 7.99
CA ASN A 229 -4.80 5.98 7.82
C ASN A 229 -4.78 5.22 9.15
N VAL A 230 -5.91 4.69 9.57
CA VAL A 230 -6.13 4.02 10.85
C VAL A 230 -6.68 2.61 10.65
N LEU A 231 -6.12 1.64 11.35
CA LEU A 231 -6.58 0.24 11.36
C LEU A 231 -7.65 0.06 12.45
N HIS A 232 -8.89 0.39 12.11
CA HIS A 232 -10.04 0.31 13.01
C HIS A 232 -11.32 -0.06 12.22
N PRO A 233 -12.23 -0.90 12.77
CA PRO A 233 -13.40 -1.40 12.03
C PRO A 233 -14.32 -0.33 11.46
N GLN A 234 -14.41 0.85 12.09
CA GLN A 234 -15.23 1.95 11.58
C GLN A 234 -14.65 2.62 10.32
N VAL A 235 -13.32 2.61 10.14
CA VAL A 235 -12.62 3.41 9.12
C VAL A 235 -11.57 2.64 8.31
N CYS A 236 -11.52 1.32 8.48
CA CYS A 236 -10.67 0.44 7.67
C CYS A 236 -11.43 -0.84 7.33
N ARG A 237 -11.24 -1.31 6.10
CA ARG A 237 -11.71 -2.61 5.65
C ARG A 237 -10.60 -3.37 4.95
N ILE A 238 -10.59 -4.68 5.12
CA ILE A 238 -9.60 -5.57 4.52
C ILE A 238 -10.34 -6.74 3.87
N TRP A 239 -9.91 -7.12 2.65
CA TRP A 239 -10.43 -8.28 1.94
C TRP A 239 -9.30 -9.11 1.38
N VAL A 240 -9.47 -10.42 1.42
CA VAL A 240 -8.70 -11.37 0.60
C VAL A 240 -9.46 -11.56 -0.69
N LEU A 241 -8.75 -11.45 -1.82
CA LEU A 241 -9.32 -11.43 -3.17
C LEU A 241 -8.80 -12.63 -3.95
N ALA A 242 -9.71 -13.40 -4.55
CA ALA A 242 -9.34 -14.46 -5.48
C ALA A 242 -10.32 -14.56 -6.65
N ASP A 243 -9.87 -15.23 -7.70
CA ASP A 243 -10.70 -15.68 -8.81
C ASP A 243 -11.30 -17.07 -8.51
N GLU A 244 -11.88 -17.72 -9.51
CA GLU A 244 -12.37 -19.11 -9.39
C GLU A 244 -11.27 -20.06 -8.90
N SER A 245 -10.04 -19.79 -9.32
CA SER A 245 -8.82 -20.41 -8.80
C SER A 245 -7.78 -19.34 -8.45
N PRO A 246 -6.88 -19.62 -7.51
CA PRO A 246 -5.73 -18.75 -7.26
C PRO A 246 -4.90 -18.57 -8.53
N TRP A 247 -4.31 -17.38 -8.70
CA TRP A 247 -3.37 -17.13 -9.78
C TRP A 247 -2.13 -18.01 -9.62
N THR A 248 -1.57 -18.48 -10.73
CA THR A 248 -0.44 -19.42 -10.71
C THR A 248 0.92 -18.72 -10.68
N THR A 249 0.95 -17.46 -11.05
CA THR A 249 2.15 -16.61 -11.05
C THR A 249 1.86 -15.23 -10.48
N TRP A 250 2.91 -14.57 -9.99
CA TRP A 250 2.79 -13.17 -9.57
C TRP A 250 2.40 -12.24 -10.72
N ILE A 251 2.79 -12.57 -11.95
CA ILE A 251 2.43 -11.78 -13.16
C ILE A 251 0.94 -11.84 -13.39
N GLU A 252 0.34 -13.03 -13.34
CA GLU A 252 -1.11 -13.22 -13.47
C GLU A 252 -1.87 -12.48 -12.34
N ALA A 253 -1.35 -12.53 -11.11
CA ALA A 253 -1.96 -11.83 -9.99
C ALA A 253 -1.96 -10.29 -10.19
N VAL A 254 -0.82 -9.72 -10.58
CA VAL A 254 -0.73 -8.27 -10.86
C VAL A 254 -1.56 -7.90 -12.09
N GLU A 255 -1.54 -8.73 -13.14
CA GLU A 255 -2.38 -8.55 -14.34
C GLU A 255 -3.87 -8.57 -13.99
N GLY A 256 -4.30 -9.59 -13.21
CA GLY A 256 -5.70 -9.74 -12.80
C GLY A 256 -6.20 -8.57 -11.96
N LEU A 257 -5.42 -8.11 -10.98
CA LEU A 257 -5.74 -6.94 -10.16
C LEU A 257 -5.82 -5.66 -11.01
N GLY A 258 -4.86 -5.48 -11.91
CA GLY A 258 -4.74 -4.26 -12.72
C GLY A 258 -5.78 -4.18 -13.83
N ALA A 259 -6.07 -5.28 -14.52
CA ALA A 259 -7.10 -5.32 -15.56
C ALA A 259 -8.47 -4.97 -14.98
N ARG A 260 -8.84 -5.58 -13.83
CA ARG A 260 -10.11 -5.28 -13.15
C ARG A 260 -10.20 -3.82 -12.72
N MET A 261 -9.14 -3.25 -12.17
CA MET A 261 -9.13 -1.84 -11.77
C MET A 261 -9.25 -0.91 -13.00
N ARG A 262 -8.53 -1.20 -14.08
CA ARG A 262 -8.62 -0.44 -15.33
C ARG A 262 -10.04 -0.49 -15.90
N ASP A 263 -10.59 -1.70 -16.02
CA ASP A 263 -11.88 -1.92 -16.66
C ASP A 263 -13.04 -1.34 -15.83
N PHE A 264 -12.96 -1.46 -14.50
CA PHE A 264 -13.91 -0.82 -13.60
C PHE A 264 -13.88 0.71 -13.76
N ARG A 265 -12.70 1.32 -13.71
CA ARG A 265 -12.56 2.77 -13.86
C ARG A 265 -12.96 3.27 -15.24
N ASN A 266 -12.77 2.48 -16.30
CA ASN A 266 -13.20 2.83 -17.64
C ASN A 266 -14.73 2.76 -17.81
N ARG A 267 -15.42 1.95 -17.02
CA ARG A 267 -16.88 1.84 -17.02
C ARG A 267 -17.56 2.82 -16.07
N THR A 268 -16.82 3.59 -15.30
CA THR A 268 -17.39 4.56 -14.35
C THR A 268 -17.73 5.86 -15.08
N PRO A 269 -18.93 6.01 -15.62
CA PRO A 269 -19.47 7.29 -16.05
C PRO A 269 -19.98 8.03 -14.78
N PRO A 270 -20.17 9.33 -14.76
CA PRO A 270 -20.08 10.25 -15.89
C PRO A 270 -18.76 11.02 -16.01
N ASP A 271 -17.72 10.64 -15.25
CA ASP A 271 -16.46 11.40 -15.16
C ASP A 271 -15.86 11.72 -16.51
N HIS A 272 -15.95 10.77 -17.47
CA HIS A 272 -15.35 10.95 -18.80
C HIS A 272 -15.93 12.20 -19.49
N ASP A 273 -17.25 12.29 -19.60
CA ASP A 273 -17.92 13.36 -20.34
C ASP A 273 -17.92 14.67 -19.54
N GLY A 274 -18.10 14.60 -18.22
CA GLY A 274 -18.05 15.76 -17.34
C GLY A 274 -16.68 16.45 -17.37
N VAL A 275 -15.58 15.67 -17.34
CA VAL A 275 -14.24 16.24 -17.44
C VAL A 275 -13.92 16.73 -18.86
N LEU A 276 -14.45 16.08 -19.89
CA LEU A 276 -14.33 16.58 -21.27
C LEU A 276 -14.98 17.96 -21.43
N ASP A 277 -16.18 18.15 -20.90
CA ASP A 277 -16.87 19.45 -20.91
C ASP A 277 -16.11 20.50 -20.10
N TRP A 278 -15.52 20.10 -18.97
CA TRP A 278 -14.68 21.00 -18.18
C TRP A 278 -13.45 21.47 -18.98
N LEU A 279 -12.79 20.54 -19.68
CA LEU A 279 -11.61 20.85 -20.49
C LEU A 279 -11.93 21.71 -21.73
N THR A 280 -13.06 21.48 -22.40
CA THR A 280 -13.39 22.12 -23.68
C THR A 280 -14.26 23.37 -23.55
N ARG A 281 -15.17 23.39 -22.56
CA ARG A 281 -16.18 24.43 -22.37
C ARG A 281 -16.06 25.19 -21.04
N ASN A 282 -15.04 24.90 -20.22
CA ASN A 282 -14.89 25.43 -18.86
C ASN A 282 -16.12 25.19 -17.96
N ARG A 283 -16.85 24.10 -18.18
CA ARG A 283 -18.01 23.73 -17.40
C ARG A 283 -17.62 22.55 -16.48
N ALA A 284 -17.34 22.86 -15.22
CA ALA A 284 -17.03 21.83 -14.21
C ALA A 284 -18.24 20.92 -13.98
N PRO A 285 -18.05 19.59 -13.86
CA PRO A 285 -19.12 18.66 -13.47
C PRO A 285 -19.47 18.84 -11.99
N ASP A 286 -20.57 18.23 -11.55
CA ASP A 286 -20.95 18.26 -10.13
C ASP A 286 -19.98 17.45 -9.25
N LYS A 287 -19.41 16.36 -9.78
CA LYS A 287 -18.47 15.47 -9.10
C LYS A 287 -17.50 14.79 -10.08
N VAL A 288 -16.36 14.33 -9.55
CA VAL A 288 -15.39 13.46 -10.25
C VAL A 288 -15.17 12.23 -9.36
N GLU A 289 -15.95 11.18 -9.58
CA GLU A 289 -15.98 10.01 -8.70
C GLU A 289 -14.67 9.23 -8.69
N ARG A 290 -14.01 9.10 -9.87
CA ARG A 290 -12.73 8.38 -9.97
C ARG A 290 -11.59 9.04 -9.21
N ALA A 291 -11.75 10.29 -8.75
CA ALA A 291 -10.75 10.94 -7.91
C ALA A 291 -10.48 10.15 -6.62
N VAL A 292 -11.47 9.43 -6.08
CA VAL A 292 -11.31 8.58 -4.88
C VAL A 292 -10.18 7.54 -5.00
N PHE A 293 -9.79 7.14 -6.23
CA PHE A 293 -8.65 6.25 -6.46
C PHE A 293 -7.28 6.91 -6.21
N GLY A 294 -7.24 8.23 -5.96
CA GLY A 294 -6.05 9.03 -5.69
C GLY A 294 -5.81 10.12 -6.74
N LEU A 295 -5.04 11.14 -6.32
CA LEU A 295 -4.65 12.30 -7.13
C LEU A 295 -3.13 12.32 -7.36
N PRO A 296 -2.64 12.93 -8.44
CA PRO A 296 -3.39 13.54 -9.54
C PRO A 296 -4.06 12.51 -10.46
N LEU A 297 -5.18 12.89 -11.07
CA LEU A 297 -5.97 12.03 -11.96
C LEU A 297 -5.92 12.59 -13.40
N PRO A 298 -5.07 12.05 -14.28
CA PRO A 298 -4.96 12.50 -15.66
C PRO A 298 -6.11 11.97 -16.52
N PHE A 299 -6.65 12.84 -17.36
CA PHE A 299 -7.59 12.55 -18.44
C PHE A 299 -6.97 12.91 -19.77
N ARG A 300 -7.05 12.01 -20.74
CA ARG A 300 -6.55 12.22 -22.11
C ARG A 300 -7.62 11.79 -23.10
N TYR A 301 -7.97 12.69 -24.00
CA TYR A 301 -8.95 12.47 -25.04
C TYR A 301 -8.28 12.51 -26.39
N THR A 302 -8.69 11.64 -27.29
CA THR A 302 -8.21 11.59 -28.67
C THR A 302 -9.07 12.43 -29.59
N HIS A 303 -10.38 12.54 -29.29
CA HIS A 303 -11.35 13.32 -30.06
C HIS A 303 -12.33 14.05 -29.11
N PRO A 304 -12.22 15.38 -28.94
CA PRO A 304 -11.14 16.25 -29.42
C PRO A 304 -9.80 15.92 -28.72
N ARG A 305 -8.69 16.30 -29.36
CA ARG A 305 -7.36 16.04 -28.78
C ARG A 305 -7.08 17.04 -27.64
N VAL A 306 -7.55 16.70 -26.45
CA VAL A 306 -7.36 17.51 -25.24
C VAL A 306 -6.91 16.63 -24.08
N TRP A 307 -6.25 17.21 -23.11
CA TRP A 307 -5.84 16.55 -21.88
C TRP A 307 -5.90 17.52 -20.70
N GLY A 308 -6.03 16.99 -19.51
CA GLY A 308 -5.96 17.73 -18.26
C GLY A 308 -5.78 16.81 -17.08
N VAL A 309 -5.47 17.39 -15.95
CA VAL A 309 -5.23 16.69 -14.69
C VAL A 309 -6.18 17.24 -13.64
N VAL A 310 -6.98 16.37 -13.05
CA VAL A 310 -7.79 16.70 -11.87
C VAL A 310 -6.92 16.52 -10.64
N GLU A 311 -6.83 17.52 -9.79
CA GLU A 311 -6.01 17.57 -8.59
C GLU A 311 -6.70 18.38 -7.48
N GLY A 312 -6.18 18.36 -6.26
CA GLY A 312 -6.64 19.25 -5.20
C GLY A 312 -6.19 20.69 -5.44
N ALA A 313 -6.98 21.65 -5.02
CA ALA A 313 -6.71 23.07 -5.25
C ALA A 313 -5.46 23.57 -4.50
N SER A 314 -5.15 22.99 -3.35
CA SER A 314 -3.97 23.29 -2.52
C SER A 314 -3.03 22.10 -2.39
N HIS A 315 -3.54 20.88 -2.48
CA HIS A 315 -2.79 19.65 -2.40
C HIS A 315 -2.94 18.87 -3.72
N ASP A 316 -1.98 19.03 -4.62
CA ASP A 316 -1.96 18.39 -5.96
C ASP A 316 -1.96 16.86 -5.89
N ARG A 317 -1.60 16.28 -4.74
CA ARG A 317 -1.41 14.83 -4.58
C ARG A 317 -2.17 14.26 -3.40
N ARG A 318 -2.92 13.22 -3.67
CA ARG A 318 -3.50 12.33 -2.66
C ARG A 318 -3.19 10.89 -3.02
N ALA A 319 -2.41 10.23 -2.21
CA ALA A 319 -2.13 8.81 -2.41
C ALA A 319 -3.42 7.98 -2.26
N SER A 320 -3.58 6.95 -3.09
CA SER A 320 -4.76 6.08 -3.02
C SER A 320 -5.06 5.60 -1.60
N PRO A 321 -6.30 5.70 -1.12
CA PRO A 321 -6.72 5.08 0.14
C PRO A 321 -6.79 3.55 0.03
N LEU A 322 -6.91 3.01 -1.19
CA LEU A 322 -6.92 1.58 -1.46
C LEU A 322 -5.50 1.06 -1.70
N TRP A 323 -5.11 0.08 -0.89
CA TRP A 323 -3.86 -0.67 -1.02
C TRP A 323 -4.16 -2.04 -1.61
N LEU A 324 -3.50 -2.37 -2.69
CA LEU A 324 -3.50 -3.70 -3.29
C LEU A 324 -2.15 -4.37 -3.03
N ARG A 325 -2.20 -5.61 -2.62
CA ARG A 325 -1.05 -6.46 -2.36
C ARG A 325 -1.26 -7.84 -2.98
N VAL A 326 -0.19 -8.50 -3.39
CA VAL A 326 -0.19 -9.91 -3.79
C VAL A 326 0.42 -10.75 -2.67
N VAL A 327 -0.22 -11.83 -2.31
CA VAL A 327 0.28 -12.84 -1.37
C VAL A 327 0.53 -14.13 -2.11
N LYS A 328 1.68 -14.71 -1.87
CA LYS A 328 2.06 -16.04 -2.34
C LYS A 328 1.71 -17.05 -1.24
N LEU A 329 0.71 -17.89 -1.48
CA LEU A 329 0.27 -18.93 -0.54
C LEU A 329 1.23 -20.13 -0.57
N ASP A 330 1.65 -20.53 -1.77
CA ASP A 330 2.64 -21.57 -2.03
C ASP A 330 3.42 -21.28 -3.32
N SER A 331 4.13 -22.24 -3.86
CA SER A 331 4.97 -22.05 -5.05
C SER A 331 4.19 -21.69 -6.33
N LYS A 332 2.88 -22.00 -6.39
CA LYS A 332 2.03 -21.83 -7.58
C LYS A 332 0.66 -21.20 -7.27
N SER A 333 0.46 -20.67 -6.07
CA SER A 333 -0.83 -20.11 -5.66
C SER A 333 -0.64 -18.68 -5.14
N PHE A 334 -1.28 -17.73 -5.81
CA PHE A 334 -1.25 -16.31 -5.48
C PHE A 334 -2.67 -15.77 -5.33
N VAL A 335 -2.85 -14.89 -4.36
CA VAL A 335 -4.11 -14.17 -4.11
C VAL A 335 -3.84 -12.69 -3.89
N GLY A 336 -4.89 -11.87 -3.95
CA GLY A 336 -4.81 -10.45 -3.63
C GLY A 336 -5.22 -10.18 -2.18
N ILE A 337 -4.71 -9.10 -1.62
CA ILE A 337 -5.28 -8.42 -0.45
C ILE A 337 -5.61 -7.00 -0.86
N ALA A 338 -6.81 -6.53 -0.51
CA ALA A 338 -7.18 -5.14 -0.58
C ALA A 338 -7.35 -4.60 0.84
N THR A 339 -6.68 -3.49 1.14
CA THR A 339 -6.88 -2.74 2.39
C THR A 339 -7.35 -1.34 2.03
N LEU A 340 -8.53 -0.98 2.49
CA LEU A 340 -9.15 0.34 2.29
C LEU A 340 -9.10 1.12 3.60
N PHE A 341 -8.40 2.25 3.61
CA PHE A 341 -8.40 3.21 4.71
C PHE A 341 -9.34 4.37 4.38
N LYS A 342 -10.39 4.53 5.15
CA LYS A 342 -11.38 5.61 5.00
C LYS A 342 -10.93 6.84 5.82
N SER A 343 -9.72 7.35 5.55
CA SER A 343 -9.26 8.61 6.15
C SER A 343 -9.75 9.79 5.30
N GLU A 344 -9.76 10.98 5.87
CA GLU A 344 -10.07 12.22 5.15
C GLU A 344 -9.36 12.26 3.79
N PHE A 345 -10.10 12.56 2.72
CA PHE A 345 -9.55 12.47 1.37
C PHE A 345 -8.62 13.65 1.05
N LEU A 346 -9.09 14.86 1.28
CA LEU A 346 -8.33 16.11 1.29
C LEU A 346 -8.72 16.89 2.54
N PRO A 347 -7.94 17.88 2.97
CA PRO A 347 -8.32 18.75 4.09
C PRO A 347 -9.72 19.33 3.92
N ASP A 348 -10.42 19.53 5.04
CA ASP A 348 -11.80 19.99 5.05
C ASP A 348 -11.98 21.27 4.22
N GLY A 349 -13.03 21.30 3.42
CA GLY A 349 -13.34 22.39 2.50
C GLY A 349 -12.48 22.46 1.23
N GLU A 350 -11.45 21.66 1.08
CA GLU A 350 -10.65 21.65 -0.14
C GLU A 350 -11.43 21.01 -1.30
N ARG A 351 -11.28 21.60 -2.48
CA ARG A 351 -11.98 21.19 -3.70
C ARG A 351 -11.01 20.70 -4.76
N LEU A 352 -11.53 19.96 -5.73
CA LEU A 352 -10.78 19.53 -6.92
C LEU A 352 -10.81 20.61 -7.98
N GLN A 353 -9.73 20.71 -8.74
CA GLN A 353 -9.57 21.63 -9.87
C GLN A 353 -8.87 20.97 -11.06
N ILE A 354 -8.92 21.65 -12.20
CA ILE A 354 -7.99 21.47 -13.32
C ILE A 354 -7.27 22.80 -13.52
N GLU A 355 -5.95 22.79 -13.48
CA GLU A 355 -5.15 24.00 -13.66
C GLU A 355 -5.52 24.73 -14.97
N GLY A 356 -5.70 26.05 -14.91
CA GLY A 356 -6.09 26.88 -16.03
C GLY A 356 -7.55 26.75 -16.48
N LYS A 357 -8.40 25.98 -15.77
CA LYS A 357 -9.84 25.87 -16.04
C LYS A 357 -10.68 26.55 -14.96
N ARG A 358 -11.86 27.05 -15.37
CA ARG A 358 -12.80 27.65 -14.41
C ARG A 358 -13.61 26.59 -13.69
N GLY A 359 -14.02 26.92 -12.46
CA GLY A 359 -14.83 26.05 -11.60
C GLY A 359 -14.00 25.08 -10.78
N GLN A 360 -14.61 24.59 -9.73
CA GLN A 360 -14.06 23.60 -8.82
C GLN A 360 -15.13 22.60 -8.44
N VAL A 361 -14.73 21.38 -8.14
CA VAL A 361 -15.61 20.25 -7.81
C VAL A 361 -15.38 19.81 -6.37
N PRO A 362 -16.39 19.39 -5.60
CA PRO A 362 -16.18 18.82 -4.28
C PRO A 362 -15.19 17.65 -4.32
N ALA A 363 -14.31 17.56 -3.32
CA ALA A 363 -13.52 16.38 -3.11
C ALA A 363 -14.42 15.18 -2.74
N PRO A 364 -14.02 13.92 -3.04
CA PRO A 364 -14.76 12.74 -2.60
C PRO A 364 -14.95 12.73 -1.09
N SER A 365 -16.18 12.55 -0.62
CA SER A 365 -16.57 12.51 0.80
C SER A 365 -16.75 11.09 1.32
N ASP A 366 -16.85 10.10 0.44
CA ASP A 366 -17.03 8.70 0.79
C ASP A 366 -16.16 7.78 -0.08
N TYR A 367 -16.20 6.51 0.24
CA TYR A 367 -15.37 5.46 -0.39
C TYR A 367 -16.21 4.35 -1.03
N ALA A 368 -17.51 4.58 -1.22
CA ALA A 368 -18.44 3.57 -1.75
C ALA A 368 -17.97 3.01 -3.10
N LEU A 369 -17.45 3.86 -3.99
CA LEU A 369 -16.94 3.43 -5.29
C LEU A 369 -15.75 2.45 -5.17
N LEU A 370 -14.91 2.59 -4.14
CA LEU A 370 -13.80 1.65 -3.90
C LEU A 370 -14.29 0.33 -3.30
N GLU A 371 -15.31 0.37 -2.45
CA GLU A 371 -15.95 -0.84 -1.92
C GLU A 371 -16.67 -1.59 -3.05
N ASP A 372 -17.39 -0.89 -3.90
CA ASP A 372 -18.04 -1.45 -5.09
C ASP A 372 -17.03 -2.10 -6.04
N PHE A 373 -15.89 -1.45 -6.30
CA PHE A 373 -14.80 -2.06 -7.06
C PHE A 373 -14.38 -3.41 -6.47
N ILE A 374 -14.19 -3.49 -5.15
CA ILE A 374 -13.74 -4.73 -4.51
C ILE A 374 -14.82 -5.81 -4.56
N THR A 375 -16.06 -5.46 -4.26
CA THR A 375 -17.15 -6.45 -4.11
C THR A 375 -17.71 -6.94 -5.44
N THR A 376 -17.56 -6.15 -6.52
CA THR A 376 -18.15 -6.50 -7.83
C THR A 376 -17.15 -7.05 -8.84
N GLN A 377 -15.84 -6.77 -8.69
CA GLN A 377 -14.86 -7.13 -9.71
C GLN A 377 -14.12 -8.44 -9.43
N PHE A 378 -14.28 -9.04 -8.26
CA PHE A 378 -13.64 -10.31 -7.91
C PHE A 378 -14.68 -11.39 -7.68
N ARG A 379 -14.38 -12.61 -8.13
CA ARG A 379 -15.30 -13.76 -7.97
C ARG A 379 -15.50 -14.12 -6.50
N HIS A 380 -14.40 -14.07 -5.74
CA HIS A 380 -14.39 -14.35 -4.31
C HIS A 380 -13.73 -13.21 -3.54
N THR A 381 -14.47 -12.67 -2.59
CA THR A 381 -13.99 -11.68 -1.62
C THR A 381 -14.33 -12.16 -0.22
N TRP A 382 -13.31 -12.30 0.60
CA TRP A 382 -13.48 -12.63 2.02
C TRP A 382 -13.07 -11.43 2.86
N GLU A 383 -14.03 -10.82 3.51
CA GLU A 383 -13.78 -9.71 4.41
C GLU A 383 -13.14 -10.20 5.71
N VAL A 384 -12.09 -9.50 6.15
CA VAL A 384 -11.40 -9.69 7.42
C VAL A 384 -12.08 -8.79 8.46
N GLN A 385 -12.68 -9.35 9.47
CA GLN A 385 -13.28 -8.60 10.57
C GLN A 385 -12.16 -8.08 11.50
N LEU A 386 -12.12 -6.74 11.73
CA LEU A 386 -11.09 -6.04 12.50
C LEU A 386 -11.48 -5.90 13.97
#